data_8fa2baf3ff8db842d6b346ce81b64362
#
_entry.id   8fa2baf3ff8db842d6b346ce81b64362
#
_cell.length_a   1.000
_cell.length_b   1.000
_cell.length_c   1.000
_cell.angle_alpha   90.00
_cell.angle_beta   90.00
_cell.angle_gamma   90.00
#
_symmetry.space_group_name_H-M   'P 1'
#
loop_
_entity.id
_entity.type
_entity.pdbx_description
1 polymer ?
#
loop_
_entity_poly.entity_id
_entity_poly.type
_entity_poly.pdbx_seq_one_letter_code
_entity_poly.pdbx_strand_id
1 'polypeptide(L)'
;MKKIRVFVAGASGKMGQEVIRSILKEDDFLLVGASDTRHQGMDVGFVVGASRVGIDITGPVDIEILHSSRADVLVDFTNPQSVLKNSKTAIMAGVVPVIGTTGLDEAEIGEIRTLVEKEEVGAFLAPNFSIGAIMMMRFAREAAKYFPHVDIIEMHHDQKLDAPSGTALKTAEGILEVREPMVQGHPNEYEKITGARGADLGGIHIHSVRLPGLIAHQEVLFGGLGQALTIRHDAFSRETYMPGVILSIRKSLGLTELVIGLDNFLD
;
A
#
# COMPACT_ATOMS: atom_id res chain seq x y z
N MET A 1 22.09 2.00 19.05
CA MET A 1 21.99 2.39 17.61
C MET A 1 21.34 3.76 17.52
N LYS A 2 21.66 4.57 16.50
CA LYS A 2 20.94 5.84 16.25
C LYS A 2 19.51 5.49 15.83
N LYS A 3 18.51 6.11 16.47
CA LYS A 3 17.10 5.90 16.12
C LYS A 3 16.77 6.59 14.79
N ILE A 4 15.92 5.98 13.99
CA ILE A 4 15.37 6.55 12.75
C ILE A 4 14.33 7.61 13.16
N ARG A 5 14.50 8.82 12.67
CA ARG A 5 13.65 9.97 12.98
C ARG A 5 12.53 10.08 11.96
N VAL A 6 11.30 9.78 12.37
CA VAL A 6 10.16 9.66 11.47
C VAL A 6 9.20 10.84 11.66
N PHE A 7 8.87 11.50 10.57
CA PHE A 7 7.79 12.48 10.48
C PHE A 7 6.58 11.82 9.78
N VAL A 8 5.35 12.06 10.27
CA VAL A 8 4.14 11.46 9.69
C VAL A 8 3.21 12.55 9.15
N ALA A 9 2.94 12.55 7.85
CA ALA A 9 1.93 13.38 7.20
C ALA A 9 0.60 12.61 7.07
N GLY A 10 -0.52 13.30 7.36
CA GLY A 10 -1.84 12.68 7.45
C GLY A 10 -2.09 12.03 8.83
N ALA A 11 -1.50 12.57 9.87
CA ALA A 11 -1.45 12.02 11.23
C ALA A 11 -2.83 11.74 11.85
N SER A 12 -3.85 12.53 11.51
CA SER A 12 -5.23 12.39 12.01
C SER A 12 -6.06 11.40 11.18
N GLY A 13 -5.53 10.92 10.04
CA GLY A 13 -6.18 9.92 9.18
C GLY A 13 -6.14 8.52 9.79
N LYS A 14 -7.02 7.64 9.32
CA LYS A 14 -7.08 6.25 9.83
C LYS A 14 -5.75 5.51 9.68
N MET A 15 -5.04 5.69 8.56
CA MET A 15 -3.72 5.08 8.34
C MET A 15 -2.63 5.79 9.14
N GLY A 16 -2.59 7.15 9.12
CA GLY A 16 -1.59 7.92 9.87
C GLY A 16 -1.58 7.60 11.36
N GLN A 17 -2.77 7.43 11.96
CA GLN A 17 -2.88 7.02 13.36
C GLN A 17 -2.28 5.63 13.62
N GLU A 18 -2.51 4.64 12.73
CA GLU A 18 -1.91 3.31 12.88
C GLU A 18 -0.39 3.35 12.70
N VAL A 19 0.11 4.14 11.76
CA VAL A 19 1.56 4.37 11.57
C VAL A 19 2.18 4.92 12.85
N ILE A 20 1.58 5.96 13.43
CA ILE A 20 2.07 6.57 14.68
C ILE A 20 2.06 5.56 15.83
N ARG A 21 0.94 4.81 16.02
CA ARG A 21 0.88 3.76 17.05
C ARG A 21 1.98 2.72 16.87
N SER A 22 2.29 2.37 15.64
CA SER A 22 3.34 1.40 15.32
C SER A 22 4.74 1.96 15.56
N ILE A 23 5.02 3.20 15.13
CA ILE A 23 6.30 3.88 15.40
C ILE A 23 6.56 3.97 16.92
N LEU A 24 5.55 4.28 17.71
CA LEU A 24 5.68 4.40 19.17
C LEU A 24 5.98 3.07 19.88
N LYS A 25 5.79 1.93 19.21
CA LYS A 25 6.10 0.58 19.74
C LYS A 25 7.51 0.09 19.35
N GLU A 26 8.15 0.71 18.37
CA GLU A 26 9.45 0.28 17.84
C GLU A 26 10.60 0.99 18.56
N ASP A 27 11.55 0.22 19.07
CA ASP A 27 12.68 0.74 19.84
C ASP A 27 13.69 1.52 18.99
N ASP A 28 13.77 1.23 17.71
CA ASP A 28 14.69 1.83 16.76
C ASP A 28 14.12 3.07 16.05
N PHE A 29 12.88 3.46 16.36
CA PHE A 29 12.24 4.65 15.80
C PHE A 29 12.09 5.78 16.83
N LEU A 30 12.03 7.01 16.32
CA LEU A 30 11.68 8.21 17.06
C LEU A 30 10.70 9.05 16.25
N LEU A 31 9.46 9.17 16.71
CA LEU A 31 8.52 10.13 16.15
C LEU A 31 9.04 11.54 16.44
N VAL A 32 9.26 12.35 15.40
CA VAL A 32 9.85 13.71 15.53
C VAL A 32 8.92 14.81 15.01
N GLY A 33 7.80 14.44 14.39
CA GLY A 33 6.81 15.39 13.93
C GLY A 33 5.59 14.70 13.34
N ALA A 34 4.51 15.44 13.27
CA ALA A 34 3.25 15.00 12.70
C ALA A 34 2.54 16.18 12.04
N SER A 35 1.93 15.98 10.88
CA SER A 35 1.17 17.02 10.20
C SER A 35 -0.22 16.52 9.76
N ASP A 36 -1.21 17.38 9.86
CA ASP A 36 -2.56 17.17 9.33
C ASP A 36 -3.28 18.52 9.23
N THR A 37 -4.32 18.59 8.43
CA THR A 37 -5.22 19.75 8.38
C THR A 37 -6.19 19.78 9.56
N ARG A 38 -6.40 18.65 10.22
CA ARG A 38 -7.23 18.49 11.42
C ARG A 38 -6.36 18.36 12.66
N HIS A 39 -6.90 18.71 13.82
CA HIS A 39 -6.28 18.57 15.14
C HIS A 39 -4.94 19.34 15.30
N GLN A 40 -4.72 20.40 14.52
CA GLN A 40 -3.51 21.25 14.65
C GLN A 40 -3.39 21.80 16.07
N GLY A 41 -2.16 21.78 16.60
CA GLY A 41 -1.85 22.19 17.98
C GLY A 41 -2.21 21.15 19.04
N MET A 42 -2.80 20.00 18.67
CA MET A 42 -3.11 18.90 19.59
C MET A 42 -1.92 17.94 19.63
N ASP A 43 -1.57 17.46 20.83
CA ASP A 43 -0.56 16.41 21.00
C ASP A 43 -1.05 15.12 20.28
N VAL A 44 -0.18 14.57 19.46
CA VAL A 44 -0.48 13.42 18.61
C VAL A 44 -0.86 12.18 19.43
N GLY A 45 -0.34 12.03 20.65
CA GLY A 45 -0.69 10.94 21.55
C GLY A 45 -2.19 10.88 21.82
N PHE A 46 -2.84 12.01 22.06
CA PHE A 46 -4.29 12.07 22.30
C PHE A 46 -5.09 11.66 21.06
N VAL A 47 -4.60 12.02 19.87
CA VAL A 47 -5.28 11.67 18.60
C VAL A 47 -5.21 10.17 18.33
N VAL A 48 -4.13 9.50 18.73
CA VAL A 48 -3.98 8.05 18.55
C VAL A 48 -4.47 7.22 19.73
N GLY A 49 -5.02 7.85 20.78
CA GLY A 49 -5.52 7.18 21.98
C GLY A 49 -4.41 6.68 22.90
N ALA A 50 -3.26 7.35 22.89
CA ALA A 50 -2.11 7.09 23.76
C ALA A 50 -1.92 8.20 24.82
N SER A 51 -0.95 8.03 25.70
CA SER A 51 -0.48 9.09 26.59
C SER A 51 0.16 10.22 25.80
N ARG A 52 0.35 11.38 26.41
CA ARG A 52 1.05 12.51 25.81
C ARG A 52 2.43 12.11 25.30
N VAL A 53 2.70 12.41 24.02
CA VAL A 53 3.98 12.12 23.33
C VAL A 53 4.90 13.32 23.33
N GLY A 54 4.36 14.53 23.42
CA GLY A 54 5.12 15.79 23.35
C GLY A 54 5.34 16.27 21.90
N ILE A 55 4.58 15.75 20.95
CA ILE A 55 4.60 16.14 19.53
C ILE A 55 3.23 16.70 19.17
N ASP A 56 3.16 18.00 18.93
CA ASP A 56 1.93 18.64 18.48
C ASP A 56 1.78 18.49 16.96
N ILE A 57 0.55 18.25 16.49
CA ILE A 57 0.22 18.17 15.06
C ILE A 57 0.37 19.55 14.44
N THR A 58 1.23 19.67 13.43
CA THR A 58 1.43 20.90 12.65
C THR A 58 0.47 20.98 11.47
N GLY A 59 0.45 22.13 10.80
CA GLY A 59 -0.23 22.33 9.51
C GLY A 59 0.42 21.54 8.36
N PRO A 60 0.25 22.00 7.12
CA PRO A 60 0.85 21.36 5.95
C PRO A 60 2.37 21.20 6.09
N VAL A 61 2.90 20.13 5.50
CA VAL A 61 4.33 19.87 5.45
C VAL A 61 5.05 21.01 4.71
N ASP A 62 6.11 21.53 5.31
CA ASP A 62 7.05 22.48 4.71
C ASP A 62 8.51 22.13 5.06
N ILE A 63 9.46 22.77 4.38
CA ILE A 63 10.89 22.51 4.51
C ILE A 63 11.40 22.87 5.91
N GLU A 64 10.92 23.97 6.50
CA GLU A 64 11.38 24.46 7.81
C GLU A 64 10.97 23.48 8.92
N ILE A 65 9.75 22.96 8.85
CA ILE A 65 9.25 21.93 9.79
C ILE A 65 10.11 20.66 9.69
N LEU A 66 10.40 20.19 8.47
CA LEU A 66 11.22 18.99 8.27
C LEU A 66 12.66 19.18 8.76
N HIS A 67 13.29 20.33 8.49
CA HIS A 67 14.62 20.63 8.97
C HIS A 67 14.66 20.77 10.51
N SER A 68 13.71 21.49 11.10
CA SER A 68 13.66 21.69 12.57
C SER A 68 13.40 20.38 13.31
N SER A 69 12.58 19.49 12.76
CA SER A 69 12.33 18.15 13.29
C SER A 69 13.54 17.22 13.10
N ARG A 70 14.46 17.52 12.19
CA ARG A 70 15.58 16.66 11.78
C ARG A 70 15.08 15.26 11.37
N ALA A 71 14.00 15.18 10.62
CA ALA A 71 13.46 13.92 10.13
C ALA A 71 14.46 13.21 9.20
N ASP A 72 14.59 11.90 9.33
CA ASP A 72 15.30 11.06 8.36
C ASP A 72 14.31 10.58 7.28
N VAL A 73 13.04 10.33 7.66
CA VAL A 73 11.98 9.81 6.79
C VAL A 73 10.68 10.58 7.00
N LEU A 74 9.98 10.91 5.91
CA LEU A 74 8.59 11.37 5.90
C LEU A 74 7.68 10.22 5.46
N VAL A 75 6.78 9.77 6.32
CA VAL A 75 5.73 8.80 5.93
C VAL A 75 4.47 9.56 5.55
N ASP A 76 4.00 9.40 4.30
CA ASP A 76 2.83 10.12 3.78
C ASP A 76 1.62 9.19 3.58
N PHE A 77 0.57 9.45 4.37
CA PHE A 77 -0.77 8.89 4.21
C PHE A 77 -1.82 10.00 4.19
N THR A 78 -1.65 10.96 3.30
CA THR A 78 -2.53 12.13 3.15
C THR A 78 -3.64 11.88 2.12
N ASN A 79 -3.59 12.56 1.00
CA ASN A 79 -4.55 12.48 -0.11
C ASN A 79 -3.85 12.83 -1.44
N PRO A 80 -4.47 12.52 -2.61
CA PRO A 80 -3.87 12.75 -3.92
C PRO A 80 -3.45 14.21 -4.19
N GLN A 81 -4.18 15.19 -3.63
CA GLN A 81 -3.90 16.61 -3.85
C GLN A 81 -2.67 17.12 -3.07
N SER A 82 -2.25 16.41 -2.04
CA SER A 82 -1.16 16.83 -1.15
C SER A 82 0.12 16.03 -1.35
N VAL A 83 0.02 14.76 -1.72
CA VAL A 83 1.13 13.81 -1.71
C VAL A 83 2.30 14.21 -2.61
N LEU A 84 2.03 14.72 -3.82
CA LEU A 84 3.10 15.18 -4.71
C LEU A 84 3.91 16.32 -4.07
N LYS A 85 3.20 17.32 -3.55
CA LYS A 85 3.83 18.47 -2.88
C LYS A 85 4.64 18.01 -1.67
N ASN A 86 4.07 17.16 -0.81
CA ASN A 86 4.74 16.67 0.38
C ASN A 86 6.01 15.88 0.04
N SER A 87 5.93 15.00 -0.98
CA SER A 87 7.06 14.19 -1.45
C SER A 87 8.20 15.07 -1.98
N LYS A 88 7.88 16.07 -2.81
CA LYS A 88 8.87 17.04 -3.34
C LYS A 88 9.49 17.85 -2.20
N THR A 89 8.68 18.31 -1.24
CA THR A 89 9.17 19.06 -0.07
C THR A 89 10.13 18.21 0.77
N ALA A 90 9.82 16.92 0.98
CA ALA A 90 10.70 16.00 1.71
C ALA A 90 12.04 15.83 1.00
N ILE A 91 12.04 15.52 -0.29
CA ILE A 91 13.26 15.33 -1.09
C ILE A 91 14.13 16.59 -1.05
N MET A 92 13.54 17.78 -1.25
CA MET A 92 14.27 19.06 -1.17
C MET A 92 14.82 19.35 0.23
N ALA A 93 14.22 18.79 1.27
CA ALA A 93 14.72 18.88 2.65
C ALA A 93 15.76 17.80 3.01
N GLY A 94 16.16 16.95 2.08
CA GLY A 94 17.05 15.80 2.34
C GLY A 94 16.40 14.68 3.15
N VAL A 95 15.07 14.61 3.16
CA VAL A 95 14.27 13.64 3.90
C VAL A 95 13.67 12.63 2.94
N VAL A 96 13.82 11.33 3.18
CA VAL A 96 13.32 10.27 2.32
C VAL A 96 11.81 10.13 2.47
N PRO A 97 10.99 10.35 1.42
CA PRO A 97 9.55 10.08 1.50
C PRO A 97 9.25 8.58 1.34
N VAL A 98 8.45 8.05 2.26
CA VAL A 98 7.77 6.75 2.18
C VAL A 98 6.29 7.02 1.90
N ILE A 99 5.89 6.81 0.65
CA ILE A 99 4.61 7.26 0.11
C ILE A 99 3.61 6.10 0.12
N GLY A 100 2.58 6.22 0.95
CA GLY A 100 1.45 5.30 1.01
C GLY A 100 0.15 5.88 0.46
N THR A 101 0.13 7.17 0.17
CA THR A 101 -0.99 7.82 -0.49
C THR A 101 -1.06 7.38 -1.94
N THR A 102 -2.22 6.92 -2.38
CA THR A 102 -2.49 6.52 -3.78
C THR A 102 -3.03 7.70 -4.59
N GLY A 103 -3.01 7.56 -5.92
CA GLY A 103 -3.61 8.53 -6.85
C GLY A 103 -2.62 9.46 -7.54
N LEU A 104 -1.31 9.26 -7.36
CA LEU A 104 -0.30 9.86 -8.26
C LEU A 104 -0.41 9.24 -9.65
N ASP A 105 -0.39 10.08 -10.67
CA ASP A 105 -0.31 9.64 -12.06
C ASP A 105 1.15 9.46 -12.52
N GLU A 106 1.35 8.94 -13.74
CA GLU A 106 2.68 8.69 -14.29
C GLU A 106 3.52 9.96 -14.46
N ALA A 107 2.89 11.09 -14.75
CA ALA A 107 3.58 12.39 -14.89
C ALA A 107 4.10 12.86 -13.52
N GLU A 108 3.26 12.77 -12.48
CA GLU A 108 3.60 13.12 -11.11
C GLU A 108 4.69 12.20 -10.54
N ILE A 109 4.64 10.89 -10.85
CA ILE A 109 5.70 9.93 -10.52
C ILE A 109 7.01 10.30 -11.26
N GLY A 110 6.92 10.73 -12.51
CA GLY A 110 8.04 11.24 -13.28
C GLY A 110 8.69 12.48 -12.67
N GLU A 111 7.89 13.41 -12.12
CA GLU A 111 8.40 14.57 -11.40
C GLU A 111 9.17 14.19 -10.14
N ILE A 112 8.64 13.22 -9.37
CA ILE A 112 9.34 12.69 -8.18
C ILE A 112 10.66 12.06 -8.58
N ARG A 113 10.68 11.22 -9.63
CA ARG A 113 11.89 10.56 -10.15
C ARG A 113 12.97 11.58 -10.54
N THR A 114 12.60 12.60 -11.30
CA THR A 114 13.52 13.67 -11.71
C THR A 114 14.12 14.41 -10.52
N LEU A 115 13.29 14.65 -9.49
CA LEU A 115 13.76 15.35 -8.30
C LEU A 115 14.68 14.48 -7.44
N VAL A 116 14.37 13.19 -7.30
CA VAL A 116 15.22 12.18 -6.64
C VAL A 116 16.62 12.15 -7.28
N GLU A 117 16.69 12.09 -8.60
CA GLU A 117 17.97 12.07 -9.35
C GLU A 117 18.76 13.37 -9.14
N LYS A 118 18.07 14.52 -9.10
CA LYS A 118 18.70 15.84 -8.95
C LYS A 118 19.25 16.07 -7.53
N GLU A 119 18.49 15.70 -6.52
CA GLU A 119 18.84 15.99 -5.11
C GLU A 119 19.61 14.83 -4.44
N GLU A 120 19.78 13.70 -5.14
CA GLU A 120 20.42 12.45 -4.65
C GLU A 120 19.77 11.92 -3.36
N VAL A 121 18.48 12.18 -3.17
CA VAL A 121 17.65 11.72 -2.05
C VAL A 121 16.63 10.73 -2.58
N GLY A 122 16.71 9.47 -2.17
CA GLY A 122 15.80 8.44 -2.63
C GLY A 122 14.36 8.65 -2.18
N ALA A 123 13.45 7.89 -2.78
CA ALA A 123 12.04 7.87 -2.42
C ALA A 123 11.48 6.44 -2.50
N PHE A 124 10.49 6.13 -1.71
CA PHE A 124 9.77 4.87 -1.77
C PHE A 124 8.27 5.12 -1.94
N LEU A 125 7.68 4.47 -2.95
CA LEU A 125 6.24 4.52 -3.23
C LEU A 125 5.68 3.11 -3.21
N ALA A 126 4.66 2.83 -2.40
CA ALA A 126 3.97 1.56 -2.45
C ALA A 126 2.44 1.73 -2.51
N PRO A 127 1.78 1.18 -3.54
CA PRO A 127 0.32 1.18 -3.63
C PRO A 127 -0.32 0.22 -2.62
N ASN A 128 0.47 -0.70 -2.04
CA ASN A 128 0.04 -1.65 -1.02
C ASN A 128 1.20 -2.00 -0.08
N PHE A 129 0.97 -1.89 1.22
CA PHE A 129 1.93 -2.23 2.29
C PHE A 129 1.62 -3.58 2.96
N SER A 130 0.64 -4.34 2.50
CA SER A 130 0.33 -5.66 3.05
C SER A 130 1.30 -6.70 2.53
N ILE A 131 2.25 -7.13 3.36
CA ILE A 131 3.21 -8.19 3.02
C ILE A 131 2.47 -9.46 2.60
N GLY A 132 1.41 -9.85 3.33
CA GLY A 132 0.63 -11.04 3.00
C GLY A 132 -0.06 -10.96 1.63
N ALA A 133 -0.58 -9.79 1.25
CA ALA A 133 -1.17 -9.60 -0.07
C ALA A 133 -0.12 -9.70 -1.18
N ILE A 134 1.08 -9.18 -0.97
CA ILE A 134 2.19 -9.27 -1.93
C ILE A 134 2.67 -10.70 -2.08
N MET A 135 2.83 -11.42 -0.97
CA MET A 135 3.19 -12.84 -1.00
C MET A 135 2.12 -13.68 -1.70
N MET A 136 0.83 -13.41 -1.45
CA MET A 136 -0.27 -14.04 -2.18
C MET A 136 -0.15 -13.82 -3.70
N MET A 137 0.10 -12.58 -4.14
CA MET A 137 0.31 -12.26 -5.57
C MET A 137 1.52 -13.00 -6.16
N ARG A 138 2.67 -13.02 -5.45
CA ARG A 138 3.87 -13.78 -5.88
C ARG A 138 3.59 -15.27 -6.01
N PHE A 139 2.95 -15.87 -5.01
CA PHE A 139 2.62 -17.29 -5.04
C PHE A 139 1.58 -17.63 -6.09
N ALA A 140 0.58 -16.75 -6.32
CA ALA A 140 -0.38 -16.92 -7.40
C ALA A 140 0.28 -16.88 -8.79
N ARG A 141 1.21 -15.95 -9.02
CA ARG A 141 1.98 -15.89 -10.25
C ARG A 141 2.83 -17.14 -10.46
N GLU A 142 3.47 -17.66 -9.40
CA GLU A 142 4.26 -18.89 -9.49
C GLU A 142 3.38 -20.12 -9.75
N ALA A 143 2.24 -20.24 -9.05
CA ALA A 143 1.29 -21.33 -9.22
C ALA A 143 0.69 -21.38 -10.63
N ALA A 144 0.46 -20.22 -11.25
CA ALA A 144 -0.13 -20.09 -12.59
C ALA A 144 0.70 -20.76 -13.70
N LYS A 145 2.00 -20.98 -13.50
CA LYS A 145 2.85 -21.73 -14.44
C LYS A 145 2.48 -23.20 -14.53
N TYR A 146 1.80 -23.75 -13.53
CA TYR A 146 1.44 -25.16 -13.40
C TYR A 146 -0.06 -25.39 -13.39
N PHE A 147 -0.84 -24.37 -13.00
CA PHE A 147 -2.30 -24.40 -12.90
C PHE A 147 -2.90 -23.28 -13.77
N PRO A 148 -3.18 -23.54 -15.03
CA PRO A 148 -3.66 -22.49 -15.93
C PRO A 148 -5.11 -22.07 -15.70
N HIS A 149 -5.95 -22.89 -15.05
CA HIS A 149 -7.34 -22.55 -14.72
C HIS A 149 -7.38 -21.82 -13.38
N VAL A 150 -7.87 -20.58 -13.38
CA VAL A 150 -7.87 -19.74 -12.19
C VAL A 150 -9.07 -18.80 -12.15
N ASP A 151 -9.69 -18.70 -10.98
CA ASP A 151 -10.67 -17.66 -10.62
C ASP A 151 -10.17 -16.88 -9.42
N ILE A 152 -10.53 -15.60 -9.34
CA ILE A 152 -10.18 -14.72 -8.20
C ILE A 152 -11.46 -14.25 -7.53
N ILE A 153 -11.54 -14.36 -6.20
CA ILE A 153 -12.61 -13.80 -5.39
C ILE A 153 -12.02 -12.74 -4.49
N GLU A 154 -12.43 -11.48 -4.66
CA GLU A 154 -12.04 -10.40 -3.78
C GLU A 154 -13.24 -9.90 -2.98
N MET A 155 -13.02 -9.61 -1.68
CA MET A 155 -14.09 -9.30 -0.75
C MET A 155 -13.72 -8.07 0.06
N HIS A 156 -14.57 -7.04 0.03
CA HIS A 156 -14.35 -5.79 0.75
C HIS A 156 -15.62 -5.31 1.44
N HIS A 157 -15.47 -4.30 2.28
CA HIS A 157 -16.60 -3.60 2.88
C HIS A 157 -17.50 -2.98 1.80
N ASP A 158 -18.76 -2.82 2.13
CA ASP A 158 -19.82 -2.32 1.24
C ASP A 158 -19.64 -0.85 0.78
N GLN A 159 -18.76 -0.08 1.43
CA GLN A 159 -18.43 1.30 1.07
C GLN A 159 -17.24 1.42 0.09
N LYS A 160 -16.71 0.32 -0.44
CA LYS A 160 -15.67 0.36 -1.47
C LYS A 160 -16.31 0.65 -2.82
N LEU A 161 -15.87 1.72 -3.48
CA LEU A 161 -16.48 2.24 -4.71
C LEU A 161 -16.10 1.46 -5.97
N ASP A 162 -14.83 1.06 -6.05
CA ASP A 162 -14.30 0.35 -7.22
C ASP A 162 -14.50 -1.17 -7.10
N ALA A 163 -14.71 -1.81 -8.22
CA ALA A 163 -14.74 -3.27 -8.42
C ALA A 163 -14.31 -3.60 -9.86
N PRO A 164 -13.38 -4.56 -10.06
CA PRO A 164 -12.60 -5.27 -9.05
C PRO A 164 -11.62 -4.38 -8.30
N SER A 165 -11.08 -4.88 -7.17
CA SER A 165 -10.05 -4.16 -6.42
C SER A 165 -8.73 -4.09 -7.20
N GLY A 166 -7.92 -3.03 -6.97
CA GLY A 166 -6.61 -2.89 -7.60
C GLY A 166 -5.68 -4.08 -7.32
N THR A 167 -5.78 -4.72 -6.14
CA THR A 167 -5.01 -5.93 -5.81
C THR A 167 -5.45 -7.11 -6.67
N ALA A 168 -6.76 -7.28 -6.91
CA ALA A 168 -7.27 -8.36 -7.75
C ALA A 168 -6.85 -8.19 -9.22
N LEU A 169 -6.89 -6.95 -9.73
CA LEU A 169 -6.41 -6.65 -11.08
C LEU A 169 -4.91 -6.95 -11.22
N LYS A 170 -4.06 -6.46 -10.28
CA LYS A 170 -2.62 -6.76 -10.29
C LYS A 170 -2.31 -8.25 -10.14
N THR A 171 -3.11 -8.99 -9.37
CA THR A 171 -2.97 -10.44 -9.27
C THR A 171 -3.23 -11.11 -10.61
N ALA A 172 -4.33 -10.73 -11.28
CA ALA A 172 -4.67 -11.27 -12.60
C ALA A 172 -3.62 -10.90 -13.66
N GLU A 173 -3.17 -9.65 -13.69
CA GLU A 173 -2.09 -9.18 -14.58
C GLU A 173 -0.82 -10.01 -14.38
N GLY A 174 -0.36 -10.19 -13.13
CA GLY A 174 0.82 -11.00 -12.83
C GLY A 174 0.68 -12.48 -13.20
N ILE A 175 -0.52 -13.04 -13.14
CA ILE A 175 -0.83 -14.39 -13.63
C ILE A 175 -0.74 -14.42 -15.16
N LEU A 176 -1.32 -13.44 -15.86
CA LEU A 176 -1.31 -13.35 -17.32
C LEU A 176 0.10 -13.17 -17.92
N GLU A 177 1.05 -12.62 -17.18
CA GLU A 177 2.45 -12.54 -17.61
C GLU A 177 3.13 -13.92 -17.78
N VAL A 178 2.64 -14.94 -17.09
CA VAL A 178 3.29 -16.27 -17.04
C VAL A 178 2.39 -17.41 -17.52
N ARG A 179 1.09 -17.14 -17.74
CA ARG A 179 0.10 -18.09 -18.22
C ARG A 179 -0.10 -17.92 -19.71
N GLU A 180 -0.10 -19.03 -20.46
CA GLU A 180 -0.53 -19.00 -21.87
C GLU A 180 -1.97 -18.53 -21.99
N PRO A 181 -2.30 -17.73 -23.01
CA PRO A 181 -3.67 -17.29 -23.26
C PRO A 181 -4.61 -18.49 -23.44
N MET A 182 -5.69 -18.51 -22.67
CA MET A 182 -6.70 -19.58 -22.76
C MET A 182 -8.07 -19.08 -22.36
N VAL A 183 -9.09 -19.74 -22.91
CA VAL A 183 -10.48 -19.59 -22.46
C VAL A 183 -10.78 -20.77 -21.55
N GLN A 184 -11.19 -20.50 -20.32
CA GLN A 184 -11.60 -21.53 -19.37
C GLN A 184 -13.12 -21.68 -19.33
N GLY A 185 -13.59 -22.85 -18.94
CA GLY A 185 -15.01 -23.20 -18.89
C GLY A 185 -15.45 -24.11 -20.06
N HIS A 186 -16.73 -24.40 -20.09
CA HIS A 186 -17.30 -25.25 -21.13
C HIS A 186 -17.58 -24.43 -22.39
N PRO A 187 -17.30 -24.92 -23.62
CA PRO A 187 -17.51 -24.14 -24.85
C PRO A 187 -18.95 -23.66 -25.08
N ASN A 188 -19.93 -24.37 -24.52
CA ASN A 188 -21.34 -24.03 -24.57
C ASN A 188 -21.88 -23.48 -23.25
N GLU A 189 -20.99 -22.90 -22.40
CA GLU A 189 -21.40 -22.24 -21.15
C GLU A 189 -22.30 -21.05 -21.45
N TYR A 190 -23.33 -20.85 -20.64
CA TYR A 190 -24.19 -19.67 -20.72
C TYR A 190 -24.60 -19.21 -19.35
N GLU A 191 -24.68 -17.90 -19.18
CA GLU A 191 -25.15 -17.30 -17.95
C GLU A 191 -26.68 -17.22 -17.89
N LYS A 192 -27.29 -17.79 -16.86
CA LYS A 192 -28.73 -17.62 -16.61
C LYS A 192 -29.06 -16.21 -16.13
N ILE A 193 -28.10 -15.55 -15.48
CA ILE A 193 -28.15 -14.17 -15.05
C ILE A 193 -26.83 -13.55 -15.47
N THR A 194 -26.88 -12.46 -16.23
CA THR A 194 -25.68 -11.74 -16.71
C THR A 194 -24.76 -11.36 -15.55
N GLY A 195 -23.48 -11.66 -15.69
CA GLY A 195 -22.45 -11.40 -14.69
C GLY A 195 -22.27 -12.51 -13.64
N ALA A 196 -22.97 -13.65 -13.80
CA ALA A 196 -22.85 -14.78 -12.86
C ALA A 196 -21.44 -15.38 -12.84
N ARG A 197 -20.66 -15.23 -13.93
CA ARG A 197 -19.26 -15.67 -14.03
C ARG A 197 -18.25 -14.60 -13.63
N GLY A 198 -18.72 -13.46 -13.11
CA GLY A 198 -17.86 -12.35 -12.75
C GLY A 198 -17.34 -11.54 -13.94
N ALA A 199 -16.31 -10.73 -13.71
CA ALA A 199 -15.62 -9.98 -14.76
C ALA A 199 -14.52 -10.85 -15.38
N ASP A 200 -14.44 -10.87 -16.72
CA ASP A 200 -13.36 -11.57 -17.44
C ASP A 200 -12.18 -10.62 -17.70
N LEU A 201 -10.99 -11.05 -17.33
CA LEU A 201 -9.73 -10.41 -17.69
C LEU A 201 -8.78 -11.46 -18.27
N GLY A 202 -8.73 -11.56 -19.61
CA GLY A 202 -7.84 -12.49 -20.29
C GLY A 202 -8.14 -13.97 -19.97
N GLY A 203 -9.41 -14.32 -19.77
CA GLY A 203 -9.87 -15.66 -19.40
C GLY A 203 -9.66 -15.99 -17.90
N ILE A 204 -9.43 -14.98 -17.06
CA ILE A 204 -9.48 -15.08 -15.60
C ILE A 204 -10.76 -14.42 -15.12
N HIS A 205 -11.60 -15.17 -14.42
CA HIS A 205 -12.81 -14.58 -13.84
C HIS A 205 -12.52 -13.97 -12.47
N ILE A 206 -12.98 -12.73 -12.29
CA ILE A 206 -12.81 -11.98 -11.04
C ILE A 206 -14.19 -11.70 -10.44
N HIS A 207 -14.41 -12.19 -9.23
CA HIS A 207 -15.65 -12.03 -8.49
C HIS A 207 -15.44 -11.02 -7.35
N SER A 208 -16.27 -9.97 -7.30
CA SER A 208 -16.18 -8.91 -6.29
C SER A 208 -17.34 -9.01 -5.31
N VAL A 209 -17.02 -9.22 -4.03
CA VAL A 209 -18.00 -9.25 -2.92
C VAL A 209 -17.92 -7.95 -2.13
N ARG A 210 -19.07 -7.34 -1.83
CA ARG A 210 -19.20 -6.12 -1.03
C ARG A 210 -20.21 -6.37 0.09
N LEU A 211 -19.72 -6.49 1.35
CA LEU A 211 -20.55 -6.75 2.52
C LEU A 211 -20.06 -5.96 3.74
N PRO A 212 -20.98 -5.50 4.62
CA PRO A 212 -20.60 -4.97 5.92
C PRO A 212 -19.80 -6.01 6.73
N GLY A 213 -18.82 -5.54 7.48
CA GLY A 213 -17.96 -6.40 8.32
C GLY A 213 -16.71 -6.94 7.63
N LEU A 214 -16.62 -6.90 6.32
CA LEU A 214 -15.39 -7.22 5.59
C LEU A 214 -14.43 -6.02 5.60
N ILE A 215 -13.13 -6.29 5.50
CA ILE A 215 -12.08 -5.26 5.36
C ILE A 215 -11.47 -5.36 3.98
N ALA A 216 -10.57 -6.32 3.77
CA ALA A 216 -9.94 -6.61 2.49
C ALA A 216 -9.47 -8.06 2.48
N HIS A 217 -10.05 -8.85 1.60
CA HIS A 217 -9.77 -10.28 1.50
C HIS A 217 -9.63 -10.63 0.03
N GLN A 218 -8.76 -11.58 -0.28
CA GLN A 218 -8.66 -12.12 -1.63
C GLN A 218 -8.31 -13.60 -1.58
N GLU A 219 -8.97 -14.35 -2.44
CA GLU A 219 -8.76 -15.77 -2.65
C GLU A 219 -8.49 -16.01 -4.13
N VAL A 220 -7.42 -16.73 -4.43
CA VAL A 220 -7.04 -17.16 -5.78
C VAL A 220 -7.21 -18.66 -5.84
N LEU A 221 -8.15 -19.13 -6.65
CA LEU A 221 -8.52 -20.52 -6.81
C LEU A 221 -7.92 -21.06 -8.09
N PHE A 222 -7.12 -22.10 -8.00
CA PHE A 222 -6.53 -22.79 -9.14
C PHE A 222 -7.13 -24.18 -9.27
N GLY A 223 -7.56 -24.54 -10.48
CA GLY A 223 -8.08 -25.86 -10.83
C GLY A 223 -7.08 -26.70 -11.61
N GLY A 224 -6.98 -27.97 -11.29
CA GLY A 224 -6.17 -28.95 -12.00
C GLY A 224 -6.82 -30.33 -12.00
N LEU A 225 -6.29 -31.28 -12.79
CA LEU A 225 -6.83 -32.64 -12.86
C LEU A 225 -6.80 -33.32 -11.49
N GLY A 226 -7.98 -33.56 -10.92
CA GLY A 226 -8.15 -34.22 -9.64
C GLY A 226 -7.70 -33.42 -8.42
N GLN A 227 -7.45 -32.09 -8.55
CA GLN A 227 -6.97 -31.24 -7.48
C GLN A 227 -7.39 -29.78 -7.65
N ALA A 228 -7.37 -29.06 -6.56
CA ALA A 228 -7.45 -27.60 -6.52
C ALA A 228 -6.38 -27.04 -5.58
N LEU A 229 -5.85 -25.85 -5.89
CA LEU A 229 -4.99 -25.10 -5.00
C LEU A 229 -5.65 -23.75 -4.70
N THR A 230 -5.72 -23.37 -3.44
CA THR A 230 -6.23 -22.08 -2.99
C THR A 230 -5.13 -21.30 -2.29
N ILE A 231 -4.93 -20.05 -2.71
CA ILE A 231 -4.05 -19.10 -2.04
C ILE A 231 -4.93 -17.96 -1.55
N ARG A 232 -4.91 -17.71 -0.23
CA ARG A 232 -5.81 -16.72 0.40
C ARG A 232 -5.05 -15.78 1.31
N HIS A 233 -5.44 -14.52 1.28
CA HIS A 233 -5.01 -13.48 2.22
C HIS A 233 -6.23 -12.77 2.80
N ASP A 234 -6.25 -12.63 4.11
CA ASP A 234 -7.29 -11.95 4.87
C ASP A 234 -6.68 -10.80 5.70
N ALA A 235 -7.13 -9.58 5.46
CA ALA A 235 -6.83 -8.43 6.29
C ALA A 235 -8.03 -8.17 7.23
N PHE A 236 -7.83 -8.30 8.53
CA PHE A 236 -8.87 -8.13 9.55
C PHE A 236 -8.89 -6.72 10.16
N SER A 237 -7.80 -5.98 10.02
CA SER A 237 -7.68 -4.59 10.48
C SER A 237 -6.63 -3.84 9.64
N ARG A 238 -6.52 -2.51 9.84
CA ARG A 238 -5.46 -1.72 9.20
C ARG A 238 -4.06 -2.01 9.72
N GLU A 239 -3.94 -2.67 10.85
CA GLU A 239 -2.65 -3.13 11.39
C GLU A 239 -1.92 -4.07 10.41
N THR A 240 -2.65 -4.75 9.52
CA THR A 240 -2.07 -5.62 8.47
C THR A 240 -1.05 -4.90 7.57
N TYR A 241 -1.14 -3.57 7.44
CA TYR A 241 -0.21 -2.79 6.62
C TYR A 241 1.04 -2.36 7.39
N MET A 242 1.00 -2.39 8.71
CA MET A 242 2.07 -1.81 9.55
C MET A 242 3.42 -2.52 9.42
N PRO A 243 3.48 -3.86 9.36
CA PRO A 243 4.76 -4.53 9.13
C PRO A 243 5.46 -4.08 7.83
N GLY A 244 4.69 -3.86 6.76
CA GLY A 244 5.24 -3.35 5.51
C GLY A 244 5.67 -1.88 5.58
N VAL A 245 4.91 -1.03 6.27
CA VAL A 245 5.30 0.38 6.50
C VAL A 245 6.61 0.45 7.31
N ILE A 246 6.70 -0.30 8.40
CA ILE A 246 7.89 -0.38 9.27
C ILE A 246 9.11 -0.90 8.48
N LEU A 247 8.94 -1.95 7.69
CA LEU A 247 9.98 -2.46 6.79
C LEU A 247 10.43 -1.39 5.79
N SER A 248 9.46 -0.67 5.19
CA SER A 248 9.76 0.38 4.21
C SER A 248 10.54 1.54 4.83
N ILE A 249 10.18 1.98 6.03
CA ILE A 249 10.94 3.01 6.75
C ILE A 249 12.39 2.57 6.96
N ARG A 250 12.62 1.32 7.39
CA ARG A 250 13.97 0.80 7.62
C ARG A 250 14.78 0.67 6.33
N LYS A 251 14.18 0.13 5.27
CA LYS A 251 14.87 -0.12 4.00
C LYS A 251 14.99 1.12 3.10
N SER A 252 14.20 2.16 3.34
CA SER A 252 14.27 3.40 2.55
C SER A 252 15.50 4.28 2.89
N LEU A 253 16.10 4.09 4.06
CA LEU A 253 17.31 4.82 4.43
C LEU A 253 18.46 4.44 3.52
N GLY A 254 19.07 5.43 2.88
CA GLY A 254 20.18 5.23 1.96
C GLY A 254 19.76 4.90 0.52
N LEU A 255 18.48 4.93 0.20
CA LEU A 255 18.04 4.95 -1.19
C LEU A 255 18.53 6.23 -1.88
N THR A 256 18.96 6.08 -3.12
CA THR A 256 19.36 7.19 -4.03
C THR A 256 18.47 7.23 -5.27
N GLU A 257 17.47 6.36 -5.34
CA GLU A 257 16.54 6.25 -6.46
C GLU A 257 15.08 6.18 -5.97
N LEU A 258 14.13 6.33 -6.89
CA LEU A 258 12.71 6.06 -6.63
C LEU A 258 12.43 4.57 -6.78
N VAL A 259 12.15 3.91 -5.66
CA VAL A 259 11.72 2.52 -5.61
C VAL A 259 10.21 2.43 -5.52
N ILE A 260 9.57 1.66 -6.42
CA ILE A 260 8.12 1.50 -6.47
C ILE A 260 7.75 0.04 -6.20
N GLY A 261 6.92 -0.18 -5.18
CA GLY A 261 6.42 -1.49 -4.78
C GLY A 261 7.19 -2.09 -3.61
N LEU A 262 6.43 -2.58 -2.62
CA LEU A 262 7.00 -3.21 -1.43
C LEU A 262 7.70 -4.55 -1.74
N ASP A 263 7.36 -5.18 -2.85
CA ASP A 263 7.98 -6.40 -3.35
C ASP A 263 9.49 -6.24 -3.59
N ASN A 264 9.98 -5.03 -3.90
CA ASN A 264 11.41 -4.74 -4.01
C ASN A 264 12.15 -4.77 -2.66
N PHE A 265 11.43 -4.77 -1.57
CA PHE A 265 11.98 -4.88 -0.20
C PHE A 265 11.80 -6.27 0.41
N LEU A 266 11.09 -7.17 -0.26
CA LEU A 266 10.92 -8.57 0.15
C LEU A 266 11.89 -9.45 -0.65
N ASP A 267 12.75 -10.15 0.04
CA ASP A 267 13.73 -11.10 -0.54
C ASP A 267 13.03 -12.33 -1.11
#